data_925c89a308c4039adb4f210ad6f3c516
#
_entry.id   925c89a308c4039adb4f210ad6f3c516
#
_cell.length_a   1.000
_cell.length_b   1.000
_cell.length_c   1.000
_cell.angle_alpha   90.00
_cell.angle_beta   90.00
_cell.angle_gamma   90.00
#
_symmetry.space_group_name_H-M   'P 1'
#
loop_
_entity.id
_entity.type
_entity.pdbx_description
1 polymer ?
#
loop_
_entity_poly.entity_id
_entity_poly.type
_entity_poly.pdbx_seq_one_letter_code
_entity_poly.pdbx_strand_id
1 'polypeptide(L)'
;MNKPLETSQKRVEQRNFEIRKNLLTFDDVINDQRKAVFEQRIDFMRAASVSDTITEMRHQLINDMAFRHMPEKAYVDQWNLADLEEEVGETLGLKLPINEWAHEEGAATKEVADKMLAAADDYYAQKSAQVGEDRMRWLEKQVLLQEVDTRWREHLWHLDQLRSVIHLRGYAQRDPLNEFKNEAFTLFERLLSDLR
;
A
#
# COMPACT_ATOMS: atom_id res chain seq x y z
N MET A 1 58.37 12.74 -15.21
CA MET A 1 57.64 12.87 -13.92
C MET A 1 56.10 12.69 -14.01
N ASN A 2 55.51 12.49 -15.21
CA ASN A 2 54.05 12.49 -15.34
C ASN A 2 53.33 11.13 -15.20
N LYS A 3 54.03 9.98 -15.41
CA LYS A 3 53.40 8.64 -15.37
C LYS A 3 52.75 8.27 -14.02
N PRO A 4 53.38 8.52 -12.85
CA PRO A 4 52.71 8.17 -11.57
C PRO A 4 51.48 9.03 -11.29
N LEU A 5 51.49 10.31 -11.66
CA LEU A 5 50.36 11.23 -11.53
C LEU A 5 49.20 10.82 -12.46
N GLU A 6 49.50 10.46 -13.69
CA GLU A 6 48.49 10.00 -14.67
C GLU A 6 47.85 8.68 -14.22
N THR A 7 48.64 7.74 -13.66
CA THR A 7 48.13 6.49 -13.11
C THR A 7 47.24 6.72 -11.88
N SER A 8 47.60 7.64 -11.01
CA SER A 8 46.80 8.00 -9.84
C SER A 8 45.49 8.67 -10.26
N GLN A 9 45.54 9.57 -11.23
CA GLN A 9 44.36 10.25 -11.75
C GLN A 9 43.40 9.24 -12.40
N LYS A 10 43.89 8.31 -13.24
CA LYS A 10 43.06 7.24 -13.81
C LYS A 10 42.38 6.37 -12.74
N ARG A 11 43.07 6.04 -11.65
CA ARG A 11 42.49 5.27 -10.54
C ARG A 11 41.37 6.04 -9.84
N VAL A 12 41.56 7.35 -9.61
CA VAL A 12 40.53 8.21 -9.01
C VAL A 12 39.32 8.33 -9.92
N GLU A 13 39.55 8.54 -11.21
CA GLU A 13 38.47 8.62 -12.22
C GLU A 13 37.69 7.30 -12.31
N GLN A 14 38.36 6.16 -12.35
CA GLN A 14 37.74 4.84 -12.34
C GLN A 14 36.90 4.61 -11.08
N ARG A 15 37.44 4.94 -9.90
CA ARG A 15 36.70 4.84 -8.63
C ARG A 15 35.45 5.74 -8.63
N ASN A 16 35.58 6.98 -9.12
CA ASN A 16 34.48 7.91 -9.21
C ASN A 16 33.42 7.44 -10.21
N PHE A 17 33.84 6.80 -11.29
CA PHE A 17 32.96 6.18 -12.27
C PHE A 17 32.17 5.02 -11.65
N GLU A 18 32.82 4.13 -10.90
CA GLU A 18 32.18 3.00 -10.22
C GLU A 18 31.18 3.48 -9.15
N ILE A 19 31.54 4.50 -8.37
CA ILE A 19 30.63 5.12 -7.40
C ILE A 19 29.38 5.68 -8.11
N ARG A 20 29.56 6.44 -9.19
CA ARG A 20 28.43 7.00 -9.96
C ARG A 20 27.57 5.90 -10.58
N LYS A 21 28.19 4.87 -11.14
CA LYS A 21 27.47 3.72 -11.69
C LYS A 21 26.61 3.02 -10.64
N ASN A 22 27.15 2.81 -9.45
CA ASN A 22 26.40 2.20 -8.35
C ASN A 22 25.24 3.11 -7.90
N LEU A 23 25.46 4.43 -7.80
CA LEU A 23 24.39 5.38 -7.47
C LEU A 23 23.25 5.32 -8.49
N LEU A 24 23.56 5.30 -9.78
CA LEU A 24 22.55 5.18 -10.83
C LEU A 24 21.72 3.89 -10.71
N THR A 25 22.35 2.78 -10.32
CA THR A 25 21.64 1.49 -10.20
C THR A 25 20.62 1.49 -9.04
N PHE A 26 20.89 2.22 -7.94
CA PHE A 26 19.90 2.46 -6.89
C PHE A 26 18.77 3.38 -7.39
N ASP A 27 19.13 4.43 -8.14
CA ASP A 27 18.17 5.39 -8.67
C ASP A 27 17.23 4.73 -9.72
N ASP A 28 17.71 3.75 -10.49
CA ASP A 28 16.90 3.00 -11.46
C ASP A 28 15.73 2.27 -10.78
N VAL A 29 15.97 1.62 -9.63
CA VAL A 29 14.92 0.94 -8.85
C VAL A 29 13.83 1.92 -8.41
N ILE A 30 14.25 3.07 -7.87
CA ILE A 30 13.33 4.13 -7.43
C ILE A 30 12.55 4.71 -8.63
N ASN A 31 13.23 4.86 -9.77
CA ASN A 31 12.63 5.43 -10.97
C ASN A 31 11.55 4.51 -11.58
N ASP A 32 11.74 3.20 -11.54
CA ASP A 32 10.74 2.25 -12.04
C ASP A 32 9.49 2.24 -11.15
N GLN A 33 9.65 2.28 -9.83
CA GLN A 33 8.55 2.43 -8.89
C GLN A 33 7.82 3.78 -9.07
N ARG A 34 8.59 4.86 -9.31
CA ARG A 34 8.03 6.19 -9.60
C ARG A 34 7.16 6.19 -10.84
N LYS A 35 7.59 5.53 -11.92
CA LYS A 35 6.79 5.42 -13.14
C LYS A 35 5.45 4.76 -12.86
N ALA A 36 5.45 3.61 -12.15
CA ALA A 36 4.23 2.88 -11.83
C ALA A 36 3.24 3.74 -11.01
N VAL A 37 3.73 4.41 -9.96
CA VAL A 37 2.87 5.29 -9.13
C VAL A 37 2.35 6.49 -9.93
N PHE A 38 3.18 7.10 -10.77
CA PHE A 38 2.78 8.28 -11.54
C PHE A 38 1.83 7.93 -12.68
N GLU A 39 1.97 6.76 -13.31
CA GLU A 39 1.00 6.26 -14.29
C GLU A 39 -0.37 6.06 -13.62
N GLN A 40 -0.43 5.38 -12.50
CA GLN A 40 -1.67 5.19 -11.75
C GLN A 40 -2.28 6.53 -11.28
N ARG A 41 -1.45 7.44 -10.79
CA ARG A 41 -1.89 8.79 -10.40
C ARG A 41 -2.48 9.58 -11.58
N ILE A 42 -1.86 9.49 -12.76
CA ILE A 42 -2.36 10.14 -13.98
C ILE A 42 -3.70 9.54 -14.39
N ASP A 43 -3.87 8.22 -14.28
CA ASP A 43 -5.13 7.55 -14.58
C ASP A 43 -6.25 8.02 -13.65
N PHE A 44 -6.00 8.15 -12.34
CA PHE A 44 -6.95 8.74 -11.41
C PHE A 44 -7.27 10.21 -11.74
N MET A 45 -6.28 11.00 -12.15
CA MET A 45 -6.51 12.39 -12.55
C MET A 45 -7.37 12.51 -13.80
N ARG A 46 -7.20 11.62 -14.78
CA ARG A 46 -7.93 11.60 -16.06
C ARG A 46 -9.31 10.97 -15.95
N ALA A 47 -9.51 10.07 -15.02
CA ALA A 47 -10.79 9.41 -14.82
C ALA A 47 -11.88 10.45 -14.53
N ALA A 48 -13.06 10.29 -15.12
CA ALA A 48 -14.22 11.14 -14.82
C ALA A 48 -14.68 10.93 -13.38
N SER A 49 -14.64 9.67 -12.89
CA SER A 49 -14.92 9.27 -11.52
C SER A 49 -13.96 8.16 -11.09
N VAL A 50 -13.67 8.08 -9.81
CA VAL A 50 -12.91 7.00 -9.16
C VAL A 50 -13.80 6.14 -8.26
N SER A 51 -15.12 6.28 -8.39
CA SER A 51 -16.13 5.60 -7.56
C SER A 51 -15.99 4.08 -7.55
N ASP A 52 -15.72 3.49 -8.73
CA ASP A 52 -15.58 2.04 -8.85
C ASP A 52 -14.33 1.57 -8.09
N THR A 53 -13.22 2.30 -8.23
CA THR A 53 -11.98 2.03 -7.47
C THR A 53 -12.21 2.12 -5.96
N ILE A 54 -12.91 3.15 -5.49
CA ILE A 54 -13.24 3.30 -4.06
C ILE A 54 -14.16 2.16 -3.58
N THR A 55 -15.09 1.73 -4.41
CA THR A 55 -15.97 0.59 -4.09
C THR A 55 -15.16 -0.70 -3.98
N GLU A 56 -14.28 -0.97 -4.94
CA GLU A 56 -13.39 -2.13 -4.90
C GLU A 56 -12.48 -2.14 -3.67
N MET A 57 -11.86 -1.00 -3.34
CA MET A 57 -11.03 -0.85 -2.13
C MET A 57 -11.84 -1.14 -0.86
N ARG A 58 -13.05 -0.58 -0.74
CA ARG A 58 -13.93 -0.81 0.41
C ARG A 58 -14.31 -2.28 0.52
N HIS A 59 -14.69 -2.91 -0.59
CA HIS A 59 -15.07 -4.34 -0.61
C HIS A 59 -13.88 -5.22 -0.25
N GLN A 60 -12.69 -4.92 -0.75
CA GLN A 60 -11.49 -5.67 -0.41
C GLN A 60 -11.15 -5.54 1.08
N LEU A 61 -11.18 -4.32 1.61
CA LEU A 61 -10.91 -4.06 3.03
C LEU A 61 -11.88 -4.84 3.95
N ILE A 62 -13.18 -4.83 3.63
CA ILE A 62 -14.19 -5.57 4.41
C ILE A 62 -13.95 -7.08 4.34
N ASN A 63 -13.64 -7.61 3.16
CA ASN A 63 -13.29 -9.01 3.02
C ASN A 63 -12.04 -9.37 3.81
N ASP A 64 -10.98 -8.55 3.72
CA ASP A 64 -9.72 -8.77 4.46
C ASP A 64 -9.95 -8.77 5.98
N MET A 65 -10.78 -7.85 6.50
CA MET A 65 -11.19 -7.85 7.91
C MET A 65 -11.99 -9.11 8.26
N ALA A 66 -13.01 -9.45 7.47
CA ALA A 66 -13.85 -10.61 7.70
C ALA A 66 -13.05 -11.91 7.74
N PHE A 67 -12.22 -12.18 6.71
CA PHE A 67 -11.43 -13.42 6.64
C PHE A 67 -10.30 -13.49 7.67
N ARG A 68 -9.78 -12.36 8.14
CA ARG A 68 -8.80 -12.30 9.23
C ARG A 68 -9.38 -12.72 10.56
N HIS A 69 -10.57 -12.25 10.90
CA HIS A 69 -11.23 -12.53 12.17
C HIS A 69 -12.10 -13.79 12.16
N MET A 70 -12.57 -14.19 10.97
CA MET A 70 -13.43 -15.35 10.76
C MET A 70 -12.81 -16.32 9.74
N PRO A 71 -11.71 -17.05 10.07
CA PRO A 71 -11.11 -18.01 9.15
C PRO A 71 -12.11 -19.10 8.73
N GLU A 72 -12.22 -19.39 7.43
CA GLU A 72 -13.20 -20.36 6.86
C GLU A 72 -13.11 -21.78 7.47
N LYS A 73 -11.93 -22.16 7.96
CA LYS A 73 -11.68 -23.49 8.56
C LYS A 73 -11.93 -23.55 10.07
N ALA A 74 -12.28 -22.43 10.68
CA ALA A 74 -12.54 -22.32 12.11
C ALA A 74 -14.05 -22.42 12.39
N TYR A 75 -14.41 -22.96 13.56
CA TYR A 75 -15.78 -22.91 14.03
C TYR A 75 -16.12 -21.51 14.53
N VAL A 76 -17.43 -21.17 14.53
CA VAL A 76 -17.93 -19.86 14.96
C VAL A 76 -17.44 -19.47 16.36
N ASP A 77 -17.34 -20.41 17.27
CA ASP A 77 -16.82 -20.21 18.64
C ASP A 77 -15.32 -19.80 18.68
N GLN A 78 -14.60 -19.99 17.57
CA GLN A 78 -13.19 -19.62 17.42
C GLN A 78 -13.00 -18.29 16.66
N TRP A 79 -14.10 -17.70 16.19
CA TRP A 79 -14.05 -16.43 15.49
C TRP A 79 -13.89 -15.28 16.48
N ASN A 80 -13.10 -14.30 16.10
CA ASN A 80 -12.86 -13.13 16.94
C ASN A 80 -13.86 -11.99 16.57
N LEU A 81 -15.13 -12.22 16.91
CA LEU A 81 -16.22 -11.33 16.51
C LEU A 81 -16.18 -9.97 17.21
N ALA A 82 -15.75 -9.93 18.47
CA ALA A 82 -15.66 -8.68 19.23
C ALA A 82 -14.63 -7.72 18.63
N ASP A 83 -13.44 -8.22 18.31
CA ASP A 83 -12.40 -7.41 17.67
C ASP A 83 -12.81 -6.99 16.24
N LEU A 84 -13.58 -7.85 15.53
CA LEU A 84 -14.10 -7.48 14.21
C LEU A 84 -15.13 -6.34 14.31
N GLU A 85 -16.05 -6.38 15.27
CA GLU A 85 -17.01 -5.31 15.51
C GLU A 85 -16.32 -3.99 15.88
N GLU A 86 -15.27 -4.06 16.70
CA GLU A 86 -14.45 -2.91 17.07
C GLU A 86 -13.70 -2.34 15.84
N GLU A 87 -13.01 -3.19 15.07
CA GLU A 87 -12.26 -2.77 13.86
C GLU A 87 -13.18 -2.15 12.80
N VAL A 88 -14.37 -2.73 12.57
CA VAL A 88 -15.39 -2.17 11.67
C VAL A 88 -15.91 -0.84 12.19
N GLY A 89 -16.12 -0.73 13.50
CA GLY A 89 -16.54 0.52 14.14
C GLY A 89 -15.53 1.63 13.97
N GLU A 90 -14.24 1.34 14.18
CA GLU A 90 -13.15 2.31 14.07
C GLU A 90 -12.86 2.70 12.61
N THR A 91 -12.88 1.73 11.71
CA THR A 91 -12.46 1.93 10.30
C THR A 91 -13.58 2.49 9.43
N LEU A 92 -14.79 1.94 9.54
CA LEU A 92 -15.94 2.32 8.69
C LEU A 92 -16.93 3.24 9.40
N GLY A 93 -16.81 3.40 10.72
CA GLY A 93 -17.78 4.15 11.53
C GLY A 93 -19.15 3.46 11.61
N LEU A 94 -19.20 2.15 11.38
CA LEU A 94 -20.42 1.35 11.36
C LEU A 94 -20.54 0.49 12.62
N LYS A 95 -21.74 0.45 13.18
CA LYS A 95 -22.08 -0.51 14.23
C LYS A 95 -22.96 -1.59 13.62
N LEU A 96 -22.36 -2.74 13.35
CA LEU A 96 -23.02 -3.88 12.74
C LEU A 96 -23.23 -5.00 13.78
N PRO A 97 -24.36 -5.70 13.78
CA PRO A 97 -24.62 -6.81 14.69
C PRO A 97 -23.96 -8.11 14.17
N ILE A 98 -22.62 -8.08 14.03
CA ILE A 98 -21.84 -9.16 13.42
C ILE A 98 -21.98 -10.44 14.25
N ASN A 99 -22.00 -10.29 15.56
CA ASN A 99 -22.18 -11.41 16.48
C ASN A 99 -23.55 -12.14 16.24
N GLU A 100 -24.62 -11.39 16.02
CA GLU A 100 -25.94 -11.98 15.72
C GLU A 100 -25.91 -12.73 14.39
N TRP A 101 -25.30 -12.13 13.36
CA TRP A 101 -25.17 -12.75 12.03
C TRP A 101 -24.33 -14.02 12.03
N ALA A 102 -23.29 -14.07 12.85
CA ALA A 102 -22.40 -15.23 12.96
C ALA A 102 -23.07 -16.43 13.66
N HIS A 103 -24.08 -16.19 14.49
CA HIS A 103 -24.83 -17.24 15.19
C HIS A 103 -26.13 -17.65 14.50
N GLU A 104 -26.42 -17.11 13.33
CA GLU A 104 -27.54 -17.59 12.49
C GLU A 104 -27.27 -19.03 12.01
N GLU A 105 -28.33 -19.81 11.83
CA GLU A 105 -28.22 -21.21 11.42
C GLU A 105 -27.57 -21.34 10.03
N GLY A 106 -26.42 -21.99 9.97
CA GLY A 106 -25.66 -22.18 8.72
C GLY A 106 -24.75 -21.02 8.33
N ALA A 107 -24.50 -20.03 9.20
CA ALA A 107 -23.66 -18.88 8.89
C ALA A 107 -22.22 -19.31 8.54
N ALA A 108 -21.79 -18.96 7.34
CA ALA A 108 -20.42 -19.10 6.87
C ALA A 108 -19.73 -17.71 6.84
N THR A 109 -18.40 -17.69 6.93
CA THR A 109 -17.59 -16.46 6.84
C THR A 109 -18.03 -15.58 5.66
N LYS A 110 -18.26 -16.20 4.50
CA LYS A 110 -18.68 -15.48 3.30
C LYS A 110 -20.03 -14.80 3.45
N GLU A 111 -21.01 -15.47 4.08
CA GLU A 111 -22.35 -14.90 4.28
C GLU A 111 -22.34 -13.70 5.20
N VAL A 112 -21.53 -13.77 6.27
CA VAL A 112 -21.34 -12.63 7.17
C VAL A 112 -20.61 -11.48 6.44
N ALA A 113 -19.58 -11.80 5.67
CA ALA A 113 -18.88 -10.80 4.84
C ALA A 113 -19.82 -10.13 3.83
N ASP A 114 -20.66 -10.89 3.14
CA ASP A 114 -21.65 -10.36 2.18
C ASP A 114 -22.66 -9.41 2.88
N LYS A 115 -23.11 -9.73 4.09
CA LYS A 115 -23.94 -8.83 4.89
C LYS A 115 -23.20 -7.55 5.30
N MET A 116 -21.93 -7.66 5.68
CA MET A 116 -21.08 -6.50 6.00
C MET A 116 -20.90 -5.60 4.78
N LEU A 117 -20.65 -6.17 3.59
CA LEU A 117 -20.53 -5.45 2.34
C LEU A 117 -21.82 -4.69 2.00
N ALA A 118 -22.96 -5.35 2.06
CA ALA A 118 -24.26 -4.73 1.79
C ALA A 118 -24.54 -3.56 2.74
N ALA A 119 -24.30 -3.74 4.04
CA ALA A 119 -24.49 -2.68 5.02
C ALA A 119 -23.54 -1.48 4.81
N ALA A 120 -22.30 -1.73 4.41
CA ALA A 120 -21.33 -0.68 4.10
C ALA A 120 -21.70 0.08 2.82
N ASP A 121 -22.19 -0.61 1.80
CA ASP A 121 -22.64 -0.01 0.55
C ASP A 121 -23.89 0.86 0.76
N ASP A 122 -24.85 0.39 1.55
CA ASP A 122 -26.04 1.16 1.91
C ASP A 122 -25.69 2.43 2.71
N TYR A 123 -24.79 2.29 3.69
CA TYR A 123 -24.31 3.45 4.45
C TYR A 123 -23.60 4.46 3.55
N TYR A 124 -22.74 3.99 2.66
CA TYR A 124 -22.03 4.85 1.73
C TYR A 124 -22.98 5.56 0.75
N ALA A 125 -23.99 4.85 0.25
CA ALA A 125 -25.03 5.43 -0.60
C ALA A 125 -25.82 6.53 0.12
N GLN A 126 -26.21 6.30 1.38
CA GLN A 126 -26.88 7.31 2.21
C GLN A 126 -26.01 8.54 2.42
N LYS A 127 -24.72 8.33 2.73
CA LYS A 127 -23.75 9.43 2.92
C LYS A 127 -23.53 10.22 1.62
N SER A 128 -23.47 9.51 0.48
CA SER A 128 -23.35 10.14 -0.84
C SER A 128 -24.56 11.00 -1.16
N ALA A 129 -25.77 10.51 -0.87
CA ALA A 129 -27.00 11.26 -1.07
C ALA A 129 -27.10 12.52 -0.16
N GLN A 130 -26.60 12.45 1.09
CA GLN A 130 -26.55 13.59 2.00
C GLN A 130 -25.56 14.68 1.57
N VAL A 131 -24.39 14.28 1.08
CA VAL A 131 -23.32 15.20 0.62
C VAL A 131 -23.63 15.78 -0.75
N GLY A 132 -24.37 15.03 -1.57
CA GLY A 132 -24.60 15.26 -3.00
C GLY A 132 -23.58 14.52 -3.86
N GLU A 133 -24.07 13.83 -4.89
CA GLU A 133 -23.27 12.91 -5.70
C GLU A 133 -22.02 13.58 -6.34
N ASP A 134 -22.18 14.72 -6.99
CA ASP A 134 -21.08 15.43 -7.65
C ASP A 134 -19.98 15.80 -6.66
N ARG A 135 -20.41 16.27 -5.48
CA ARG A 135 -19.49 16.63 -4.41
C ARG A 135 -18.77 15.42 -3.83
N MET A 136 -19.47 14.30 -3.70
CA MET A 136 -18.87 13.03 -3.26
C MET A 136 -17.84 12.56 -4.25
N ARG A 137 -18.15 12.53 -5.58
CA ARG A 137 -17.18 12.15 -6.63
C ARG A 137 -15.93 13.04 -6.62
N TRP A 138 -16.12 14.32 -6.39
CA TRP A 138 -14.98 15.23 -6.24
C TRP A 138 -14.13 14.90 -4.99
N LEU A 139 -14.77 14.69 -3.84
CA LEU A 139 -14.08 14.35 -2.58
C LEU A 139 -13.30 13.04 -2.70
N GLU A 140 -13.91 11.97 -3.22
CA GLU A 140 -13.26 10.68 -3.46
C GLU A 140 -11.95 10.86 -4.22
N LYS A 141 -12.03 11.59 -5.32
CA LYS A 141 -10.86 11.83 -6.18
C LYS A 141 -9.77 12.65 -5.45
N GLN A 142 -10.17 13.68 -4.71
CA GLN A 142 -9.20 14.51 -3.96
C GLN A 142 -8.53 13.71 -2.84
N VAL A 143 -9.29 12.94 -2.06
CA VAL A 143 -8.75 12.12 -0.97
C VAL A 143 -7.82 11.04 -1.52
N LEU A 144 -8.23 10.33 -2.58
CA LEU A 144 -7.42 9.29 -3.21
C LEU A 144 -6.08 9.84 -3.72
N LEU A 145 -6.10 10.96 -4.45
CA LEU A 145 -4.88 11.61 -4.94
C LEU A 145 -3.98 12.09 -3.79
N GLN A 146 -4.56 12.65 -2.75
CA GLN A 146 -3.81 13.10 -1.57
C GLN A 146 -3.15 11.92 -0.86
N GLU A 147 -3.86 10.80 -0.73
CA GLU A 147 -3.32 9.59 -0.08
C GLU A 147 -2.18 8.99 -0.91
N VAL A 148 -2.34 8.85 -2.23
CA VAL A 148 -1.26 8.43 -3.13
C VAL A 148 -0.02 9.32 -2.97
N ASP A 149 -0.19 10.65 -2.96
CA ASP A 149 0.92 11.59 -2.82
C ASP A 149 1.59 11.51 -1.43
N THR A 150 0.82 11.25 -0.38
CA THR A 150 1.33 11.11 1.00
C THR A 150 2.12 9.82 1.16
N ARG A 151 1.53 8.68 0.75
CA ARG A 151 2.18 7.37 0.83
C ARG A 151 3.44 7.30 -0.04
N TRP A 152 3.40 7.92 -1.22
CA TRP A 152 4.58 8.00 -2.08
C TRP A 152 5.73 8.79 -1.43
N ARG A 153 5.46 9.91 -0.77
CA ARG A 153 6.49 10.67 -0.03
C ARG A 153 7.07 9.88 1.14
N GLU A 154 6.24 9.17 1.89
CA GLU A 154 6.68 8.30 2.99
C GLU A 154 7.56 7.16 2.45
N HIS A 155 7.16 6.55 1.33
CA HIS A 155 7.93 5.51 0.68
C HIS A 155 9.32 6.00 0.22
N LEU A 156 9.39 7.18 -0.42
CA LEU A 156 10.67 7.78 -0.79
C LEU A 156 11.57 8.02 0.43
N TRP A 157 11.00 8.45 1.55
CA TRP A 157 11.74 8.61 2.79
C TRP A 157 12.28 7.27 3.31
N HIS A 158 11.50 6.20 3.28
CA HIS A 158 11.94 4.86 3.66
C HIS A 158 13.05 4.34 2.75
N LEU A 159 12.96 4.57 1.42
CA LEU A 159 14.01 4.20 0.48
C LEU A 159 15.31 4.97 0.72
N ASP A 160 15.24 6.25 1.08
CA ASP A 160 16.41 7.06 1.41
C ASP A 160 17.08 6.55 2.70
N GLN A 161 16.31 6.23 3.74
CA GLN A 161 16.82 5.58 4.96
C GLN A 161 17.48 4.23 4.65
N LEU A 162 16.81 3.38 3.86
CA LEU A 162 17.38 2.11 3.44
C LEU A 162 18.70 2.28 2.71
N ARG A 163 18.77 3.22 1.76
CA ARG A 163 19.98 3.55 1.00
C ARG A 163 21.13 3.99 1.91
N SER A 164 20.85 4.72 2.98
CA SER A 164 21.87 5.21 3.92
C SER A 164 22.55 4.09 4.69
N VAL A 165 21.82 3.00 5.00
CA VAL A 165 22.31 1.91 5.86
C VAL A 165 22.69 0.63 5.09
N ILE A 166 22.28 0.50 3.83
CA ILE A 166 22.43 -0.74 3.06
C ILE A 166 23.90 -1.16 2.88
N HIS A 167 24.81 -0.19 2.84
CA HIS A 167 26.26 -0.44 2.72
C HIS A 167 26.82 -1.25 3.89
N LEU A 168 26.21 -1.16 5.07
CA LEU A 168 26.63 -1.91 6.25
C LEU A 168 26.44 -3.43 6.06
N ARG A 169 25.53 -3.86 5.18
CA ARG A 169 25.30 -5.27 4.86
C ARG A 169 26.43 -5.90 4.05
N GLY A 170 27.24 -5.09 3.39
CA GLY A 170 28.46 -5.55 2.73
C GLY A 170 29.45 -6.23 3.68
N TYR A 171 29.43 -5.89 4.98
CA TYR A 171 30.25 -6.57 6.00
C TYR A 171 29.80 -8.02 6.25
N ALA A 172 28.54 -8.37 5.95
CA ALA A 172 27.99 -9.72 6.03
C ALA A 172 28.14 -10.51 4.73
N GLN A 173 29.03 -10.10 3.81
CA GLN A 173 29.27 -10.73 2.49
C GLN A 173 28.02 -10.76 1.58
N ARG A 174 27.04 -9.91 1.81
CA ARG A 174 25.87 -9.75 0.96
C ARG A 174 26.10 -8.62 -0.03
N ASP A 175 25.58 -8.79 -1.24
CA ASP A 175 25.62 -7.72 -2.25
C ASP A 175 24.62 -6.60 -1.86
N PRO A 176 25.10 -5.39 -1.53
CA PRO A 176 24.24 -4.29 -1.08
C PRO A 176 23.18 -3.91 -2.12
N LEU A 177 23.46 -4.06 -3.40
CA LEU A 177 22.52 -3.73 -4.47
C LEU A 177 21.35 -4.71 -4.52
N ASN A 178 21.63 -6.01 -4.42
CA ASN A 178 20.59 -7.03 -4.43
C ASN A 178 19.72 -6.94 -3.17
N GLU A 179 20.33 -6.69 -2.01
CA GLU A 179 19.60 -6.46 -0.76
C GLU A 179 18.70 -5.22 -0.86
N PHE A 180 19.22 -4.13 -1.44
CA PHE A 180 18.41 -2.93 -1.67
C PHE A 180 17.22 -3.20 -2.59
N LYS A 181 17.41 -3.91 -3.70
CA LYS A 181 16.32 -4.27 -4.63
C LYS A 181 15.22 -5.06 -3.92
N ASN A 182 15.60 -6.07 -3.14
CA ASN A 182 14.64 -6.92 -2.44
C ASN A 182 13.86 -6.13 -1.38
N GLU A 183 14.54 -5.32 -0.58
CA GLU A 183 13.86 -4.52 0.44
C GLU A 183 13.03 -3.38 -0.16
N ALA A 184 13.53 -2.72 -1.21
CA ALA A 184 12.76 -1.70 -1.93
C ALA A 184 11.50 -2.29 -2.57
N PHE A 185 11.55 -3.53 -3.07
CA PHE A 185 10.38 -4.24 -3.57
C PHE A 185 9.38 -4.52 -2.44
N THR A 186 9.82 -5.04 -1.32
CA THR A 186 8.95 -5.28 -0.15
C THR A 186 8.30 -4.00 0.38
N LEU A 187 9.06 -2.90 0.44
CA LEU A 187 8.53 -1.59 0.82
C LEU A 187 7.49 -1.08 -0.19
N PHE A 188 7.70 -1.37 -1.48
CA PHE A 188 6.75 -0.98 -2.52
C PHE A 188 5.46 -1.81 -2.48
N GLU A 189 5.54 -3.11 -2.25
CA GLU A 189 4.38 -3.97 -2.03
C GLU A 189 3.55 -3.47 -0.83
N ARG A 190 4.24 -3.07 0.25
CA ARG A 190 3.58 -2.49 1.41
C ARG A 190 2.87 -1.18 1.06
N LEU A 191 3.52 -0.27 0.33
CA LEU A 191 2.88 0.97 -0.15
C LEU A 191 1.61 0.67 -0.94
N LEU A 192 1.64 -0.31 -1.86
CA LEU A 192 0.47 -0.70 -2.65
C LEU A 192 -0.64 -1.33 -1.79
N SER A 193 -0.26 -2.05 -0.74
CA SER A 193 -1.22 -2.59 0.24
C SER A 193 -1.85 -1.49 1.11
N ASP A 194 -1.06 -0.53 1.56
CA ASP A 194 -1.52 0.59 2.40
C ASP A 194 -2.38 1.62 1.63
N LEU A 195 -2.37 1.57 0.29
CA LEU A 195 -3.23 2.39 -0.59
C LEU A 195 -4.61 1.76 -0.83
N ARG A 196 -4.84 0.54 -0.38
CA ARG A 196 -6.11 -0.19 -0.52
C ARG A 196 -6.91 -0.10 0.76
#